data_92adc8614c8fc16c5aa92a1ec7b7952c
#
_entry.id   92adc8614c8fc16c5aa92a1ec7b7952c
#
_cell.length_a   1.000
_cell.length_b   1.000
_cell.length_c   1.000
_cell.angle_alpha   90.00
_cell.angle_beta   90.00
_cell.angle_gamma   90.00
#
_symmetry.space_group_name_H-M   'P 1'
#
loop_
_entity.id
_entity.type
_entity.pdbx_description
1 polymer ?
#
loop_
_entity_poly.entity_id
_entity_poly.type
_entity_poly.pdbx_seq_one_letter_code
_entity_poly.pdbx_strand_id
1 'polypeptide(L)'
;MNTTNTSGATQTSLVDTVLSALFPFVPLLFAIVLVISALIALHYLLLAKQSHLTSEQKLPRQVGMLVLTIIGTVVITMTLPVSESTRNQVIALIGVLISGVIAFSSTTMVGNLMAGIVLRVNRPFKVGDFIKVEGYSGRVTEMGLLDVEIQTESRELIAFANTLMVNSPVSVTRASGAIVSVHISLGYDIHHSIIEKHLLVAAENAQLSEPFVQVVGLGDFSVSYRISGLLTEVKSLLSARSRLHKAVLDALHNADIEIVSPSFMNQRPQPEGLKMIAKSPGHTKQEEASPEDVIFDKAE
;
A
#
# COMPACT_ATOMS: atom_id res chain seq x y z
N MET A 1 -12.28 16.84 -99.84
CA MET A 1 -12.69 15.59 -99.17
C MET A 1 -11.57 15.20 -98.25
N ASN A 2 -11.64 15.50 -96.99
CA ASN A 2 -10.86 14.88 -95.93
C ASN A 2 -11.42 15.31 -94.55
N THR A 3 -12.51 14.70 -94.22
CA THR A 3 -13.01 14.74 -92.84
C THR A 3 -13.02 13.33 -92.34
N THR A 4 -12.05 12.93 -91.51
CA THR A 4 -12.16 11.83 -90.52
C THR A 4 -10.81 11.66 -89.82
N ASN A 5 -10.75 11.93 -88.58
CA ASN A 5 -9.99 11.25 -87.50
C ASN A 5 -9.49 12.25 -86.40
N THR A 6 -10.42 12.99 -85.81
CA THR A 6 -10.08 13.77 -84.63
C THR A 6 -10.70 13.20 -83.30
N SER A 7 -11.58 12.20 -83.39
CA SER A 7 -12.24 11.62 -82.21
C SER A 7 -11.43 10.50 -81.54
N GLY A 8 -10.55 9.80 -82.22
CA GLY A 8 -9.74 8.72 -81.66
C GLY A 8 -8.51 9.18 -80.83
N ALA A 9 -7.90 10.28 -81.24
CA ALA A 9 -6.68 10.80 -80.60
C ALA A 9 -6.99 11.46 -79.22
N THR A 10 -8.20 12.01 -79.08
CA THR A 10 -8.57 12.68 -77.80
C THR A 10 -8.99 11.63 -76.73
N GLN A 11 -9.56 10.51 -77.12
CA GLN A 11 -9.95 9.45 -76.19
C GLN A 11 -8.73 8.64 -75.67
N THR A 12 -7.76 8.38 -76.52
CA THR A 12 -6.50 7.75 -76.13
C THR A 12 -5.68 8.62 -75.20
N SER A 13 -5.65 9.94 -75.39
CA SER A 13 -4.93 10.86 -74.53
C SER A 13 -5.59 11.02 -73.14
N LEU A 14 -6.94 10.94 -73.03
CA LEU A 14 -7.65 10.95 -71.75
C LEU A 14 -7.41 9.67 -70.95
N VAL A 15 -7.46 8.52 -71.60
CA VAL A 15 -7.15 7.23 -70.96
C VAL A 15 -5.69 7.16 -70.47
N ASP A 16 -4.76 7.64 -71.26
CA ASP A 16 -3.36 7.69 -70.90
C ASP A 16 -3.10 8.68 -69.74
N THR A 17 -3.82 9.80 -69.74
CA THR A 17 -3.73 10.77 -68.66
C THR A 17 -4.30 10.22 -67.35
N VAL A 18 -5.42 9.52 -67.38
CA VAL A 18 -6.03 8.88 -66.18
C VAL A 18 -5.17 7.72 -65.73
N LEU A 19 -4.61 6.92 -66.65
CA LEU A 19 -3.75 5.81 -66.30
C LEU A 19 -2.43 6.27 -65.65
N SER A 20 -1.82 7.33 -66.16
CA SER A 20 -0.59 7.89 -65.61
C SER A 20 -0.84 8.56 -64.24
N ALA A 21 -2.02 9.10 -64.00
CA ALA A 21 -2.41 9.64 -62.70
C ALA A 21 -2.68 8.56 -61.64
N LEU A 22 -3.17 7.37 -62.05
CA LEU A 22 -3.46 6.25 -61.19
C LEU A 22 -2.24 5.37 -60.89
N PHE A 23 -1.27 5.33 -61.80
CA PHE A 23 -0.08 4.46 -61.67
C PHE A 23 0.75 4.67 -60.37
N PRO A 24 0.91 5.91 -59.84
CA PRO A 24 1.59 6.13 -58.56
C PRO A 24 0.90 5.53 -57.33
N PHE A 25 -0.44 5.21 -57.44
CA PHE A 25 -1.20 4.60 -56.33
C PHE A 25 -1.16 3.07 -56.32
N VAL A 26 -0.63 2.43 -57.38
CA VAL A 26 -0.51 0.97 -57.43
C VAL A 26 0.36 0.40 -56.36
N PRO A 27 1.57 0.94 -56.03
CA PRO A 27 2.37 0.45 -54.92
C PRO A 27 1.70 0.60 -53.58
N LEU A 28 0.93 1.69 -53.36
CA LEU A 28 0.18 1.91 -52.16
C LEU A 28 -0.93 0.87 -51.94
N LEU A 29 -1.74 0.60 -52.97
CA LEU A 29 -2.78 -0.45 -52.94
C LEU A 29 -2.17 -1.83 -52.67
N PHE A 30 -1.05 -2.15 -53.30
CA PHE A 30 -0.35 -3.40 -53.09
C PHE A 30 0.15 -3.50 -51.63
N ALA A 31 0.74 -2.45 -51.09
CA ALA A 31 1.19 -2.41 -49.69
C ALA A 31 0.03 -2.59 -48.70
N ILE A 32 -1.10 -1.92 -48.92
CA ILE A 32 -2.30 -2.05 -48.07
C ILE A 32 -2.82 -3.50 -48.10
N VAL A 33 -2.97 -4.11 -49.26
CA VAL A 33 -3.41 -5.50 -49.43
C VAL A 33 -2.43 -6.46 -48.73
N LEU A 34 -1.14 -6.23 -48.86
CA LEU A 34 -0.10 -7.05 -48.25
C LEU A 34 -0.15 -6.94 -46.72
N VAL A 35 -0.23 -5.73 -46.17
CA VAL A 35 -0.33 -5.51 -44.72
C VAL A 35 -1.59 -6.12 -44.15
N ILE A 36 -2.75 -5.91 -44.78
CA ILE A 36 -4.01 -6.50 -44.35
C ILE A 36 -3.96 -8.04 -44.40
N SER A 37 -3.41 -8.59 -45.50
CA SER A 37 -3.23 -10.03 -45.62
C SER A 37 -2.31 -10.61 -44.56
N ALA A 38 -1.21 -9.92 -44.24
CA ALA A 38 -0.27 -10.33 -43.20
C ALA A 38 -0.93 -10.27 -41.81
N LEU A 39 -1.72 -9.22 -41.50
CA LEU A 39 -2.47 -9.11 -40.24
C LEU A 39 -3.51 -10.21 -40.12
N ILE A 40 -4.27 -10.50 -41.19
CA ILE A 40 -5.27 -11.58 -41.20
C ILE A 40 -4.59 -12.94 -41.04
N ALA A 41 -3.52 -13.19 -41.75
CA ALA A 41 -2.75 -14.44 -41.65
C ALA A 41 -2.20 -14.64 -40.23
N LEU A 42 -1.60 -13.61 -39.67
CA LEU A 42 -1.06 -13.65 -38.31
C LEU A 42 -2.19 -13.83 -37.26
N HIS A 43 -3.32 -13.14 -37.46
CA HIS A 43 -4.50 -13.32 -36.61
C HIS A 43 -4.98 -14.78 -36.64
N TYR A 44 -5.09 -15.36 -37.82
CA TYR A 44 -5.54 -16.75 -37.99
C TYR A 44 -4.56 -17.75 -37.41
N LEU A 45 -3.26 -17.54 -37.63
CA LEU A 45 -2.20 -18.43 -37.14
C LEU A 45 -2.05 -18.36 -35.59
N LEU A 46 -2.17 -17.17 -35.03
CA LEU A 46 -1.86 -16.95 -33.62
C LEU A 46 -3.07 -17.00 -32.69
N LEU A 47 -4.25 -16.52 -33.12
CA LEU A 47 -5.42 -16.42 -32.26
C LEU A 47 -6.55 -17.41 -32.60
N ALA A 48 -6.86 -17.63 -33.87
CA ALA A 48 -8.06 -18.39 -34.24
C ALA A 48 -7.93 -19.89 -34.05
N LYS A 49 -6.70 -20.45 -34.15
CA LYS A 49 -6.47 -21.91 -34.11
C LYS A 49 -6.42 -22.52 -32.69
N GLN A 50 -6.42 -21.69 -31.60
CA GLN A 50 -6.23 -22.20 -30.24
C GLN A 50 -7.16 -21.53 -29.24
N SER A 51 -8.41 -21.99 -29.22
CA SER A 51 -9.45 -21.53 -28.27
C SER A 51 -9.18 -21.91 -26.80
N HIS A 52 -8.19 -22.74 -26.50
CA HIS A 52 -7.87 -23.27 -25.17
C HIS A 52 -6.66 -22.62 -24.48
N LEU A 53 -6.13 -21.50 -24.98
CA LEU A 53 -4.97 -20.85 -24.38
C LEU A 53 -5.34 -20.07 -23.12
N THR A 54 -4.56 -20.24 -22.06
CA THR A 54 -4.61 -19.44 -20.84
C THR A 54 -4.34 -17.97 -21.14
N SER A 55 -4.92 -17.03 -20.39
CA SER A 55 -4.75 -15.58 -20.60
C SER A 55 -3.30 -15.13 -20.73
N GLU A 56 -2.39 -15.75 -20.00
CA GLU A 56 -0.96 -15.43 -20.04
C GLU A 56 -0.29 -15.73 -21.40
N GLN A 57 -0.76 -16.76 -22.10
CA GLN A 57 -0.21 -17.14 -23.41
C GLN A 57 -0.73 -16.28 -24.57
N LYS A 58 -1.78 -15.48 -24.34
CA LYS A 58 -2.35 -14.58 -25.34
C LYS A 58 -1.62 -13.24 -25.40
N LEU A 59 -1.01 -12.79 -24.30
CA LEU A 59 -0.30 -11.51 -24.22
C LEU A 59 0.80 -11.33 -25.26
N PRO A 60 1.81 -12.22 -25.42
CA PRO A 60 2.89 -12.01 -26.37
C PRO A 60 2.39 -11.97 -27.82
N ARG A 61 1.27 -12.64 -28.11
CA ARG A 61 0.65 -12.65 -29.44
C ARG A 61 -0.07 -11.35 -29.75
N GLN A 62 -0.75 -10.76 -28.76
CA GLN A 62 -1.39 -9.44 -28.89
C GLN A 62 -0.33 -8.35 -29.11
N VAL A 63 0.77 -8.41 -28.35
CA VAL A 63 1.91 -7.50 -28.53
C VAL A 63 2.52 -7.66 -29.93
N GLY A 64 2.68 -8.89 -30.42
CA GLY A 64 3.16 -9.15 -31.78
C GLY A 64 2.25 -8.55 -32.86
N MET A 65 0.94 -8.64 -32.70
CA MET A 65 -0.02 -8.00 -33.61
C MET A 65 0.07 -6.47 -33.56
N LEU A 66 0.22 -5.89 -32.38
CA LEU A 66 0.42 -4.44 -32.22
C LEU A 66 1.67 -3.96 -32.96
N VAL A 67 2.79 -4.66 -32.76
CA VAL A 67 4.07 -4.34 -33.42
C VAL A 67 3.93 -4.46 -34.94
N LEU A 68 3.28 -5.53 -35.44
CA LEU A 68 3.06 -5.69 -36.88
C LEU A 68 2.15 -4.59 -37.45
N THR A 69 1.16 -4.13 -36.69
CA THR A 69 0.29 -3.02 -37.12
C THR A 69 1.11 -1.71 -37.23
N ILE A 70 1.99 -1.44 -36.27
CA ILE A 70 2.88 -0.26 -36.32
C ILE A 70 3.83 -0.36 -37.54
N ILE A 71 4.46 -1.51 -37.75
CA ILE A 71 5.34 -1.73 -38.90
C ILE A 71 4.54 -1.57 -40.19
N GLY A 72 3.34 -2.15 -40.29
CA GLY A 72 2.48 -2.04 -41.44
C GLY A 72 2.10 -0.57 -41.76
N THR A 73 1.83 0.23 -40.72
CA THR A 73 1.56 1.67 -40.88
C THR A 73 2.77 2.41 -41.51
N VAL A 74 3.96 2.11 -41.02
CA VAL A 74 5.21 2.69 -41.59
C VAL A 74 5.41 2.28 -43.03
N VAL A 75 5.19 0.99 -43.37
CA VAL A 75 5.32 0.49 -44.75
C VAL A 75 4.31 1.17 -45.68
N ILE A 76 3.05 1.33 -45.24
CA ILE A 76 2.03 2.05 -46.03
C ILE A 76 2.46 3.50 -46.24
N THR A 77 2.98 4.17 -45.19
CA THR A 77 3.45 5.56 -45.29
C THR A 77 4.62 5.69 -46.30
N MET A 78 5.51 4.70 -46.35
CA MET A 78 6.61 4.66 -47.34
C MET A 78 6.16 4.55 -48.78
N THR A 79 5.02 3.96 -49.04
CA THR A 79 4.48 3.75 -50.39
C THR A 79 3.51 4.88 -50.82
N LEU A 80 3.26 5.87 -49.97
CA LEU A 80 2.42 7.02 -50.31
C LEU A 80 3.02 7.80 -51.50
N PRO A 81 2.21 8.15 -52.51
CA PRO A 81 2.63 8.96 -53.67
C PRO A 81 2.71 10.45 -53.31
N VAL A 82 3.54 10.78 -52.31
CA VAL A 82 3.80 12.14 -51.84
C VAL A 82 5.27 12.48 -52.01
N SER A 83 5.60 13.78 -51.89
CA SER A 83 7.01 14.20 -51.94
C SER A 83 7.83 13.53 -50.83
N GLU A 84 9.12 13.31 -51.04
CA GLU A 84 10.01 12.74 -50.05
C GLU A 84 10.02 13.55 -48.74
N SER A 85 9.98 14.88 -48.86
CA SER A 85 9.91 15.77 -47.71
C SER A 85 8.65 15.50 -46.86
N THR A 86 7.47 15.39 -47.49
CA THR A 86 6.22 15.11 -46.81
C THR A 86 6.24 13.72 -46.17
N ARG A 87 6.76 12.71 -46.87
CA ARG A 87 6.90 11.35 -46.37
C ARG A 87 7.75 11.31 -45.09
N ASN A 88 8.90 11.96 -45.15
CA ASN A 88 9.83 12.04 -44.03
C ASN A 88 9.21 12.76 -42.82
N GLN A 89 8.44 13.82 -43.05
CA GLN A 89 7.68 14.52 -41.99
C GLN A 89 6.63 13.61 -41.32
N VAL A 90 5.86 12.84 -42.11
CA VAL A 90 4.85 11.92 -41.58
C VAL A 90 5.50 10.79 -40.78
N ILE A 91 6.61 10.21 -41.28
CA ILE A 91 7.35 9.16 -40.55
C ILE A 91 7.91 9.72 -39.24
N ALA A 92 8.48 10.93 -39.27
CA ALA A 92 8.99 11.58 -38.08
C ALA A 92 7.87 11.86 -37.05
N LEU A 93 6.71 12.33 -37.51
CA LEU A 93 5.53 12.54 -36.64
C LEU A 93 5.07 11.23 -36.00
N ILE A 94 4.95 10.15 -36.77
CA ILE A 94 4.61 8.81 -36.25
C ILE A 94 5.65 8.37 -35.20
N GLY A 95 6.93 8.57 -35.47
CA GLY A 95 8.00 8.24 -34.54
C GLY A 95 7.90 9.01 -33.22
N VAL A 96 7.64 10.31 -33.29
CA VAL A 96 7.44 11.15 -32.09
C VAL A 96 6.23 10.72 -31.29
N LEU A 97 5.10 10.44 -31.95
CA LEU A 97 3.88 9.98 -31.29
C LEU A 97 4.10 8.65 -30.57
N ILE A 98 4.70 7.66 -31.26
CA ILE A 98 4.99 6.35 -30.67
C ILE A 98 5.96 6.49 -29.51
N SER A 99 7.03 7.26 -29.67
CA SER A 99 8.01 7.51 -28.60
C SER A 99 7.38 8.18 -27.40
N GLY A 100 6.47 9.15 -27.62
CA GLY A 100 5.72 9.82 -26.57
C GLY A 100 4.83 8.83 -25.79
N VAL A 101 4.06 8.00 -26.49
CA VAL A 101 3.21 6.99 -25.85
C VAL A 101 4.06 6.00 -25.01
N ILE A 102 5.17 5.52 -25.53
CA ILE A 102 6.07 4.62 -24.80
C ILE A 102 6.68 5.32 -23.59
N ALA A 103 7.15 6.56 -23.75
CA ALA A 103 7.76 7.33 -22.66
C ALA A 103 6.77 7.54 -21.50
N PHE A 104 5.55 8.01 -21.78
CA PHE A 104 4.53 8.19 -20.75
C PHE A 104 4.09 6.87 -20.11
N SER A 105 3.94 5.82 -20.91
CA SER A 105 3.54 4.50 -20.43
C SER A 105 4.60 3.86 -19.52
N SER A 106 5.88 4.15 -19.77
CA SER A 106 7.01 3.57 -19.04
C SER A 106 7.36 4.30 -17.74
N THR A 107 6.77 5.48 -17.49
CA THR A 107 7.13 6.35 -16.35
C THR A 107 7.06 5.62 -15.02
N THR A 108 6.00 4.85 -14.77
CA THR A 108 5.84 4.09 -13.52
C THR A 108 6.88 2.98 -13.38
N MET A 109 7.17 2.26 -14.46
CA MET A 109 8.18 1.18 -14.43
C MET A 109 9.58 1.73 -14.17
N VAL A 110 9.95 2.79 -14.90
CA VAL A 110 11.25 3.46 -14.71
C VAL A 110 11.34 4.06 -13.31
N GLY A 111 10.25 4.67 -12.80
CA GLY A 111 10.17 5.18 -11.43
C GLY A 111 10.45 4.10 -10.39
N ASN A 112 9.80 2.93 -10.52
CA ASN A 112 10.01 1.81 -9.59
C ASN A 112 11.43 1.23 -9.70
N LEU A 113 11.99 1.15 -10.90
CA LEU A 113 13.36 0.71 -11.11
C LEU A 113 14.36 1.65 -10.41
N MET A 114 14.21 2.96 -10.60
CA MET A 114 15.07 3.96 -9.97
C MET A 114 14.92 3.95 -8.43
N ALA A 115 13.68 3.83 -7.93
CA ALA A 115 13.41 3.68 -6.50
C ALA A 115 14.06 2.40 -5.94
N GLY A 116 14.01 1.29 -6.67
CA GLY A 116 14.68 0.04 -6.29
C GLY A 116 16.19 0.17 -6.17
N ILE A 117 16.82 0.94 -7.08
CA ILE A 117 18.25 1.26 -7.00
C ILE A 117 18.54 2.10 -5.76
N VAL A 118 17.74 3.13 -5.49
CA VAL A 118 17.87 4.01 -4.31
C VAL A 118 17.77 3.19 -3.01
N LEU A 119 16.80 2.29 -2.90
CA LEU A 119 16.64 1.40 -1.74
C LEU A 119 17.85 0.49 -1.54
N ARG A 120 18.45 -0.03 -2.62
CA ARG A 120 19.65 -0.89 -2.55
C ARG A 120 20.93 -0.13 -2.20
N VAL A 121 21.04 1.13 -2.61
CA VAL A 121 22.19 1.99 -2.28
C VAL A 121 22.09 2.47 -0.83
N ASN A 122 20.97 3.05 -0.44
CA ASN A 122 20.76 3.63 0.89
C ASN A 122 20.55 2.58 1.99
N ARG A 123 20.01 1.42 1.65
CA ARG A 123 19.74 0.28 2.54
C ARG A 123 19.04 0.68 3.83
N PRO A 124 17.88 1.36 3.78
CA PRO A 124 17.14 1.72 4.98
C PRO A 124 16.70 0.49 5.78
N PHE A 125 16.42 -0.61 5.10
CA PHE A 125 16.10 -1.94 5.65
C PHE A 125 16.74 -3.03 4.77
N LYS A 126 16.73 -4.27 5.25
CA LYS A 126 17.30 -5.45 4.59
C LYS A 126 16.29 -6.60 4.58
N VAL A 127 16.52 -7.58 3.72
CA VAL A 127 15.80 -8.86 3.77
C VAL A 127 15.99 -9.48 5.17
N GLY A 128 14.87 -9.83 5.79
CA GLY A 128 14.80 -10.35 7.15
C GLY A 128 14.41 -9.34 8.23
N ASP A 129 14.52 -8.04 7.98
CA ASP A 129 14.02 -7.00 8.89
C ASP A 129 12.49 -7.00 8.94
N PHE A 130 11.92 -6.58 10.08
CA PHE A 130 10.50 -6.29 10.18
C PHE A 130 10.25 -4.83 9.87
N ILE A 131 9.33 -4.58 8.95
CA ILE A 131 8.95 -3.22 8.58
C ILE A 131 7.46 -2.99 8.77
N LYS A 132 7.10 -1.74 9.01
CA LYS A 132 5.72 -1.28 8.99
C LYS A 132 5.61 -0.10 8.02
N VAL A 133 4.72 -0.23 7.04
CA VAL A 133 4.45 0.75 5.98
C VAL A 133 2.97 0.74 5.65
N GLU A 134 2.34 1.93 5.52
CA GLU A 134 0.91 2.09 5.16
C GLU A 134 -0.05 1.21 6.00
N GLY A 135 0.26 1.02 7.28
CA GLY A 135 -0.57 0.20 8.18
C GLY A 135 -0.28 -1.30 8.14
N TYR A 136 0.41 -1.78 7.13
CA TYR A 136 0.86 -3.18 7.05
C TYR A 136 2.16 -3.38 7.79
N SER A 137 2.28 -4.52 8.47
CA SER A 137 3.52 -4.92 9.15
C SER A 137 3.90 -6.34 8.76
N GLY A 138 5.17 -6.56 8.50
CA GLY A 138 5.66 -7.87 8.13
C GLY A 138 7.17 -7.91 7.99
N ARG A 139 7.68 -9.12 7.75
CA ARG A 139 9.10 -9.36 7.52
C ARG A 139 9.42 -9.23 6.04
N VAL A 140 10.44 -8.48 5.68
CA VAL A 140 10.93 -8.37 4.31
C VAL A 140 11.43 -9.75 3.85
N THR A 141 10.77 -10.31 2.83
CA THR A 141 11.12 -11.60 2.22
C THR A 141 12.02 -11.42 1.01
N GLU A 142 11.71 -10.41 0.19
CA GLU A 142 12.45 -10.14 -1.03
C GLU A 142 12.49 -8.63 -1.31
N MET A 143 13.60 -8.21 -1.94
CA MET A 143 13.76 -6.88 -2.50
C MET A 143 13.93 -7.02 -4.00
N GLY A 144 12.82 -7.00 -4.74
CA GLY A 144 12.75 -7.09 -6.18
C GLY A 144 13.31 -5.85 -6.88
N LEU A 145 13.30 -5.87 -8.21
CA LEU A 145 13.74 -4.75 -9.03
C LEU A 145 12.71 -3.61 -9.04
N LEU A 146 11.43 -3.97 -9.02
CA LEU A 146 10.30 -3.03 -9.12
C LEU A 146 9.50 -2.92 -7.82
N ASP A 147 9.64 -3.90 -6.94
CA ASP A 147 8.84 -4.06 -5.71
C ASP A 147 9.67 -4.60 -4.55
N VAL A 148 9.11 -4.48 -3.35
CA VAL A 148 9.57 -5.12 -2.13
C VAL A 148 8.43 -6.00 -1.61
N GLU A 149 8.72 -7.25 -1.31
CA GLU A 149 7.77 -8.18 -0.74
C GLU A 149 7.95 -8.30 0.78
N ILE A 150 6.84 -8.25 1.50
CA ILE A 150 6.80 -8.56 2.92
C ILE A 150 5.88 -9.72 3.20
N GLN A 151 6.22 -10.52 4.19
CA GLN A 151 5.35 -11.55 4.74
C GLN A 151 4.76 -11.06 6.06
N THR A 152 3.43 -10.99 6.11
CA THR A 152 2.68 -10.63 7.33
C THR A 152 2.70 -11.76 8.35
N GLU A 153 2.16 -11.46 9.55
CA GLU A 153 1.97 -12.44 10.62
C GLU A 153 1.01 -13.57 10.22
N SER A 154 0.02 -13.28 9.35
CA SER A 154 -0.91 -14.27 8.78
C SER A 154 -0.27 -15.10 7.66
N ARG A 155 1.03 -14.89 7.38
CA ARG A 155 1.79 -15.50 6.27
C ARG A 155 1.33 -15.06 4.87
N GLU A 156 0.60 -13.96 4.78
CA GLU A 156 0.27 -13.34 3.50
C GLU A 156 1.49 -12.62 2.94
N LEU A 157 1.72 -12.75 1.64
CA LEU A 157 2.74 -11.98 0.92
C LEU A 157 2.10 -10.72 0.35
N ILE A 158 2.69 -9.58 0.66
CA ILE A 158 2.27 -8.27 0.15
C ILE A 158 3.45 -7.66 -0.60
N ALA A 159 3.22 -7.36 -1.87
CA ALA A 159 4.19 -6.66 -2.72
C ALA A 159 3.90 -5.16 -2.73
N PHE A 160 4.91 -4.35 -2.43
CA PHE A 160 4.86 -2.90 -2.48
C PHE A 160 5.75 -2.40 -3.61
N ALA A 161 5.21 -1.53 -4.45
CA ALA A 161 6.01 -0.85 -5.45
C ALA A 161 7.18 -0.08 -4.79
N ASN A 162 8.38 -0.14 -5.36
CA ASN A 162 9.55 0.51 -4.80
C ASN A 162 9.37 2.02 -4.62
N THR A 163 8.62 2.67 -5.51
CA THR A 163 8.28 4.11 -5.39
C THR A 163 7.48 4.41 -4.12
N LEU A 164 6.58 3.53 -3.70
CA LEU A 164 5.85 3.68 -2.45
C LEU A 164 6.80 3.62 -1.26
N MET A 165 7.74 2.67 -1.27
CA MET A 165 8.71 2.47 -0.19
C MET A 165 9.68 3.64 -0.02
N VAL A 166 9.96 4.39 -1.10
CA VAL A 166 10.81 5.59 -1.05
C VAL A 166 10.01 6.83 -0.62
N ASN A 167 8.73 6.92 -1.00
CA ASN A 167 7.91 8.10 -0.77
C ASN A 167 7.13 8.07 0.56
N SER A 168 6.94 6.88 1.16
CA SER A 168 6.22 6.72 2.43
C SER A 168 7.19 6.54 3.60
N PRO A 169 6.80 6.96 4.82
CA PRO A 169 7.57 6.66 6.02
C PRO A 169 7.55 5.16 6.30
N VAL A 170 8.73 4.55 6.40
CA VAL A 170 8.89 3.13 6.73
C VAL A 170 9.48 3.02 8.13
N SER A 171 8.75 2.39 9.06
CA SER A 171 9.27 2.04 10.38
C SER A 171 9.98 0.70 10.28
N VAL A 172 11.23 0.65 10.75
CA VAL A 172 12.10 -0.53 10.61
C VAL A 172 12.47 -1.08 11.98
N THR A 173 12.14 -2.34 12.22
CA THR A 173 12.63 -3.11 13.36
C THR A 173 13.69 -4.06 12.84
N ARG A 174 14.95 -3.78 13.20
CA ARG A 174 16.10 -4.56 12.71
C ARG A 174 16.12 -5.95 13.32
N ALA A 175 16.59 -6.91 12.54
CA ALA A 175 16.75 -8.30 13.00
C ALA A 175 17.72 -8.46 14.20
N SER A 176 18.50 -7.43 14.55
CA SER A 176 19.44 -7.41 15.67
C SER A 176 18.79 -7.23 17.04
N GLY A 177 17.50 -6.87 17.12
CA GLY A 177 16.75 -6.71 18.35
C GLY A 177 15.57 -5.77 18.23
N ALA A 178 14.59 -5.99 19.08
CA ALA A 178 13.37 -5.20 19.19
C ALA A 178 13.02 -4.96 20.66
N ILE A 179 12.49 -3.79 20.98
CA ILE A 179 11.92 -3.55 22.29
C ILE A 179 10.49 -4.08 22.30
N VAL A 180 10.21 -5.00 23.20
CA VAL A 180 8.86 -5.51 23.48
C VAL A 180 8.33 -4.78 24.69
N SER A 181 7.11 -4.25 24.61
CA SER A 181 6.48 -3.50 25.68
C SER A 181 5.05 -3.97 25.94
N VAL A 182 4.65 -3.93 27.21
CA VAL A 182 3.26 -4.14 27.66
C VAL A 182 2.86 -2.96 28.50
N HIS A 183 1.63 -2.49 28.32
CA HIS A 183 1.00 -1.46 29.13
C HIS A 183 0.04 -2.10 30.12
N ILE A 184 0.09 -1.64 31.36
CA ILE A 184 -0.82 -2.08 32.41
C ILE A 184 -1.28 -0.88 33.23
N SER A 185 -2.51 -0.94 33.72
CA SER A 185 -3.11 0.06 34.59
C SER A 185 -3.39 -0.57 35.94
N LEU A 186 -2.91 0.03 37.03
CA LEU A 186 -3.05 -0.46 38.40
C LEU A 186 -3.56 0.67 39.31
N GLY A 187 -4.20 0.30 40.42
CA GLY A 187 -4.69 1.26 41.40
C GLY A 187 -3.59 2.06 42.13
N TYR A 188 -3.97 3.04 42.92
CA TYR A 188 -3.06 3.87 43.74
C TYR A 188 -2.73 3.25 45.09
N ASP A 189 -3.33 2.13 45.43
CA ASP A 189 -3.25 1.43 46.71
C ASP A 189 -1.90 0.77 46.98
N ILE A 190 -1.12 0.52 45.93
CA ILE A 190 0.18 -0.14 46.03
C ILE A 190 1.29 0.81 45.62
N HIS A 191 2.34 0.86 46.42
CA HIS A 191 3.50 1.70 46.12
C HIS A 191 4.21 1.26 44.85
N HIS A 192 4.54 2.23 43.97
CA HIS A 192 5.12 1.98 42.66
C HIS A 192 6.37 1.09 42.67
N SER A 193 7.23 1.23 43.69
CA SER A 193 8.49 0.43 43.78
C SER A 193 8.21 -1.07 43.95
N ILE A 194 7.10 -1.46 44.57
CA ILE A 194 6.68 -2.86 44.69
C ILE A 194 6.25 -3.36 43.32
N ILE A 195 5.41 -2.57 42.62
CA ILE A 195 4.95 -2.88 41.25
C ILE A 195 6.13 -3.03 40.30
N GLU A 196 7.07 -2.07 40.30
CA GLU A 196 8.27 -2.09 39.47
C GLU A 196 9.08 -3.37 39.64
N LYS A 197 9.28 -3.80 40.92
CA LYS A 197 10.02 -5.03 41.23
C LYS A 197 9.35 -6.25 40.61
N HIS A 198 8.04 -6.41 40.72
CA HIS A 198 7.33 -7.55 40.16
C HIS A 198 7.27 -7.52 38.63
N LEU A 199 7.16 -6.34 38.02
CA LEU A 199 7.18 -6.17 36.57
C LEU A 199 8.57 -6.49 35.99
N LEU A 200 9.66 -6.11 36.67
CA LEU A 200 11.02 -6.45 36.24
C LEU A 200 11.23 -7.97 36.22
N VAL A 201 10.83 -8.67 37.28
CA VAL A 201 10.88 -10.14 37.35
C VAL A 201 10.02 -10.78 36.25
N ALA A 202 8.86 -10.21 35.94
CA ALA A 202 8.01 -10.69 34.86
C ALA A 202 8.70 -10.58 33.48
N ALA A 203 9.43 -9.50 33.24
CA ALA A 203 10.15 -9.32 31.98
C ALA A 203 11.35 -10.28 31.85
N GLU A 204 12.06 -10.56 32.94
CA GLU A 204 13.11 -11.58 32.98
C GLU A 204 12.55 -12.99 32.69
N ASN A 205 11.43 -13.34 33.31
CA ASN A 205 10.72 -14.61 33.07
C ASN A 205 10.23 -14.74 31.61
N ALA A 206 9.92 -13.61 30.97
CA ALA A 206 9.58 -13.56 29.54
C ALA A 206 10.79 -13.64 28.61
N GLN A 207 12.00 -13.81 29.15
CA GLN A 207 13.28 -13.90 28.41
C GLN A 207 13.62 -12.61 27.65
N LEU A 208 13.32 -11.46 28.23
CA LEU A 208 13.74 -10.16 27.72
C LEU A 208 15.02 -9.70 28.43
N SER A 209 15.95 -9.13 27.66
CA SER A 209 17.17 -8.54 28.18
C SER A 209 16.95 -7.09 28.55
N GLU A 210 17.73 -6.57 29.50
CA GLU A 210 17.70 -5.17 29.92
C GLU A 210 16.27 -4.65 30.20
N PRO A 211 15.50 -5.31 31.08
CA PRO A 211 14.14 -4.88 31.36
C PRO A 211 14.10 -3.54 32.09
N PHE A 212 13.15 -2.70 31.76
CA PHE A 212 12.91 -1.45 32.44
C PHE A 212 11.40 -1.13 32.55
N VAL A 213 11.03 -0.47 33.64
CA VAL A 213 9.64 -0.06 33.89
C VAL A 213 9.55 1.46 33.81
N GLN A 214 8.48 1.96 33.26
CA GLN A 214 8.16 3.38 33.20
C GLN A 214 6.76 3.62 33.75
N VAL A 215 6.59 4.63 34.59
CA VAL A 215 5.29 5.22 34.88
C VAL A 215 4.96 6.16 33.73
N VAL A 216 3.94 5.83 32.97
CA VAL A 216 3.57 6.54 31.73
C VAL A 216 2.60 7.68 32.01
N GLY A 217 1.76 7.52 33.05
CA GLY A 217 0.80 8.53 33.41
C GLY A 217 0.08 8.22 34.71
N LEU A 218 -0.44 9.29 35.31
CA LEU A 218 -1.30 9.25 36.49
C LEU A 218 -2.70 9.62 36.03
N GLY A 219 -3.63 8.65 36.05
CA GLY A 219 -5.00 8.85 35.64
C GLY A 219 -5.89 9.14 36.89
N ASP A 220 -7.17 9.42 36.67
CA ASP A 220 -8.12 9.74 37.72
C ASP A 220 -8.33 8.60 38.74
N PHE A 221 -8.20 7.35 38.28
CA PHE A 221 -8.45 6.16 39.11
C PHE A 221 -7.33 5.14 39.07
N SER A 222 -6.25 5.36 38.30
CA SER A 222 -5.20 4.39 38.10
C SER A 222 -3.90 5.03 37.67
N VAL A 223 -2.80 4.28 37.87
CA VAL A 223 -1.47 4.61 37.39
C VAL A 223 -1.15 3.71 36.21
N SER A 224 -0.72 4.31 35.10
CA SER A 224 -0.33 3.59 33.90
C SER A 224 1.16 3.26 33.92
N TYR A 225 1.48 2.00 33.87
CA TYR A 225 2.86 1.49 33.77
C TYR A 225 3.12 0.91 32.41
N ARG A 226 4.39 1.03 31.98
CA ARG A 226 4.91 0.35 30.80
C ARG A 226 6.12 -0.48 31.22
N ILE A 227 6.01 -1.80 31.07
CA ILE A 227 7.16 -2.70 31.18
C ILE A 227 7.70 -2.97 29.79
N SER A 228 9.00 -2.85 29.63
CA SER A 228 9.72 -3.03 28.36
C SER A 228 10.97 -3.85 28.57
N GLY A 229 11.42 -4.53 27.50
CA GLY A 229 12.71 -5.21 27.49
C GLY A 229 13.15 -5.52 26.06
N LEU A 230 14.44 -5.73 25.89
CA LEU A 230 15.04 -6.02 24.60
C LEU A 230 14.86 -7.50 24.25
N LEU A 231 14.27 -7.76 23.10
CA LEU A 231 14.18 -9.08 22.48
C LEU A 231 15.29 -9.21 21.43
N THR A 232 16.23 -10.11 21.62
CA THR A 232 17.35 -10.34 20.69
C THR A 232 16.92 -11.11 19.44
N GLU A 233 15.93 -12.02 19.56
CA GLU A 233 15.43 -12.80 18.42
C GLU A 233 14.09 -12.24 17.91
N VAL A 234 14.16 -11.33 16.97
CA VAL A 234 12.98 -10.60 16.43
C VAL A 234 11.97 -11.53 15.74
N LYS A 235 12.39 -12.71 15.27
CA LYS A 235 11.48 -13.71 14.69
C LYS A 235 10.38 -14.15 15.66
N SER A 236 10.66 -14.08 16.96
CA SER A 236 9.72 -14.46 18.02
C SER A 236 8.96 -13.29 18.64
N LEU A 237 8.90 -12.12 17.96
CA LEU A 237 8.33 -10.88 18.49
C LEU A 237 6.90 -11.04 19.03
N LEU A 238 6.02 -11.69 18.27
CA LEU A 238 4.63 -11.93 18.70
C LEU A 238 4.54 -12.85 19.90
N SER A 239 5.29 -13.96 19.84
CA SER A 239 5.34 -14.92 20.93
C SER A 239 5.95 -14.29 22.19
N ALA A 240 6.97 -13.45 22.04
CA ALA A 240 7.60 -12.74 23.14
C ALA A 240 6.64 -11.73 23.78
N ARG A 241 5.86 -10.99 22.97
CA ARG A 241 4.82 -10.09 23.50
C ARG A 241 3.78 -10.87 24.29
N SER A 242 3.30 -12.01 23.77
CA SER A 242 2.35 -12.86 24.48
C SER A 242 2.93 -13.46 25.77
N ARG A 243 4.20 -13.90 25.75
CA ARG A 243 4.92 -14.35 26.97
C ARG A 243 5.00 -13.26 28.02
N LEU A 244 5.35 -12.03 27.60
CA LEU A 244 5.43 -10.90 28.52
C LEU A 244 4.07 -10.59 29.15
N HIS A 245 2.97 -10.58 28.40
CA HIS A 245 1.63 -10.39 28.99
C HIS A 245 1.31 -11.45 30.03
N LYS A 246 1.56 -12.73 29.73
CA LYS A 246 1.33 -13.83 30.67
C LYS A 246 2.20 -13.70 31.92
N ALA A 247 3.49 -13.42 31.75
CA ALA A 247 4.42 -13.26 32.87
C ALA A 247 4.04 -12.08 33.77
N VAL A 248 3.54 -10.98 33.20
CA VAL A 248 3.03 -9.83 33.96
C VAL A 248 1.80 -10.23 34.77
N LEU A 249 0.83 -10.93 34.15
CA LEU A 249 -0.36 -11.42 34.86
C LEU A 249 0.03 -12.36 36.02
N ASP A 250 0.90 -13.32 35.75
CA ASP A 250 1.34 -14.29 36.75
C ASP A 250 2.09 -13.61 37.91
N ALA A 251 2.98 -12.64 37.60
CA ALA A 251 3.74 -11.94 38.62
C ALA A 251 2.85 -11.10 39.54
N LEU A 252 1.84 -10.43 39.00
CA LEU A 252 0.92 -9.61 39.79
C LEU A 252 -0.06 -10.46 40.57
N HIS A 253 -0.64 -11.52 39.98
CA HIS A 253 -1.53 -12.42 40.68
C HIS A 253 -0.82 -13.16 41.83
N ASN A 254 0.41 -13.62 41.63
CA ASN A 254 1.21 -14.27 42.67
C ASN A 254 1.62 -13.33 43.82
N ALA A 255 1.59 -12.03 43.57
CA ALA A 255 1.87 -11.00 44.57
C ALA A 255 0.59 -10.45 45.25
N ASP A 256 -0.57 -11.02 44.97
CA ASP A 256 -1.90 -10.54 45.39
C ASP A 256 -2.17 -9.07 45.01
N ILE A 257 -1.60 -8.63 43.87
CA ILE A 257 -1.81 -7.29 43.32
C ILE A 257 -3.02 -7.34 42.38
N GLU A 258 -4.06 -6.61 42.76
CA GLU A 258 -5.28 -6.54 41.99
C GLU A 258 -5.08 -5.68 40.70
N ILE A 259 -5.47 -6.25 39.56
CA ILE A 259 -5.48 -5.55 38.29
C ILE A 259 -6.86 -4.93 38.11
N VAL A 260 -6.98 -3.65 38.48
CA VAL A 260 -8.26 -2.94 38.50
C VAL A 260 -8.64 -2.38 37.14
N SER A 261 -9.90 -2.59 36.75
CA SER A 261 -10.46 -1.90 35.60
C SER A 261 -10.72 -0.43 35.92
N PRO A 262 -10.36 0.54 35.06
CA PRO A 262 -10.64 1.96 35.29
C PRO A 262 -12.14 2.28 35.35
N SER A 263 -13.01 1.33 35.08
CA SER A 263 -14.48 1.47 35.12
C SER A 263 -15.09 1.05 36.46
N PHE A 264 -14.32 0.77 37.50
CA PHE A 264 -14.85 0.39 38.81
C PHE A 264 -15.35 1.64 39.53
N MET A 265 -16.65 1.91 39.43
CA MET A 265 -17.31 2.95 40.21
C MET A 265 -17.65 2.41 41.61
N ASN A 266 -16.94 2.88 42.63
CA ASN A 266 -17.35 2.69 44.03
C ASN A 266 -18.49 3.68 44.31
N GLN A 267 -19.74 3.21 44.25
CA GLN A 267 -20.87 3.98 44.67
C GLN A 267 -20.94 3.94 46.22
N ARG A 268 -20.68 5.08 46.86
CA ARG A 268 -21.03 5.20 48.28
C ARG A 268 -22.52 4.96 48.42
N PRO A 269 -22.98 4.08 49.35
CA PRO A 269 -24.39 3.95 49.64
C PRO A 269 -24.88 5.29 50.16
N GLN A 270 -25.78 5.92 49.42
CA GLN A 270 -26.47 7.15 49.90
C GLN A 270 -27.67 6.75 50.70
N PRO A 271 -27.90 7.37 51.87
CA PRO A 271 -29.18 7.24 52.59
C PRO A 271 -30.34 7.68 51.69
N GLU A 272 -31.42 6.91 51.69
CA GLU A 272 -32.62 7.27 50.92
C GLU A 272 -33.14 8.63 51.37
N GLY A 273 -33.36 9.55 50.43
CA GLY A 273 -33.92 10.89 50.70
C GLY A 273 -32.93 12.05 50.67
N LEU A 274 -31.62 11.83 50.64
CA LEU A 274 -30.62 12.91 50.61
C LEU A 274 -30.50 13.51 49.19
N LYS A 275 -31.01 14.75 49.05
CA LYS A 275 -30.78 15.51 47.80
C LYS A 275 -29.41 16.18 47.86
N MET A 276 -28.47 15.74 47.02
CA MET A 276 -27.16 16.37 46.81
C MET A 276 -27.31 17.62 45.94
N ILE A 277 -27.89 18.66 46.49
CA ILE A 277 -27.98 19.99 45.87
C ILE A 277 -27.00 20.90 46.61
N ALA A 278 -26.03 21.48 45.88
CA ALA A 278 -25.14 22.48 46.44
C ALA A 278 -26.00 23.68 46.95
N LYS A 279 -25.99 23.95 48.25
CA LYS A 279 -26.64 25.14 48.81
C LYS A 279 -25.84 26.38 48.40
N SER A 280 -26.50 27.34 47.77
CA SER A 280 -25.91 28.65 47.46
C SER A 280 -25.48 29.36 48.75
N PRO A 281 -24.32 30.02 48.82
CA PRO A 281 -23.84 30.72 50.03
C PRO A 281 -24.66 31.99 50.34
N GLY A 282 -25.96 31.98 50.33
CA GLY A 282 -26.86 33.10 50.62
C GLY A 282 -28.22 32.69 51.19
N HIS A 283 -28.49 31.41 51.31
CA HIS A 283 -29.76 30.95 51.89
C HIS A 283 -29.60 30.39 53.33
N THR A 284 -29.21 31.24 54.23
CA THR A 284 -29.44 31.01 55.66
C THR A 284 -30.84 31.56 56.03
N LYS A 285 -31.89 30.88 55.63
CA LYS A 285 -33.20 30.99 56.25
C LYS A 285 -33.52 29.66 56.86
N GLN A 286 -33.77 29.73 58.12
CA GLN A 286 -34.32 28.71 59.00
C GLN A 286 -35.26 27.79 58.20
N GLU A 287 -34.76 26.63 57.84
CA GLU A 287 -35.59 25.52 57.48
C GLU A 287 -35.69 24.66 58.69
N GLU A 288 -36.92 24.56 59.23
CA GLU A 288 -37.29 23.68 60.34
C GLU A 288 -36.69 22.29 60.00
N ALA A 289 -35.93 21.76 60.97
CA ALA A 289 -35.33 20.43 60.84
C ALA A 289 -36.42 19.43 60.47
N SER A 290 -36.35 18.81 59.32
CA SER A 290 -37.28 17.74 59.02
C SER A 290 -37.01 16.58 59.98
N PRO A 291 -37.97 15.70 60.23
CA PRO A 291 -37.78 14.56 61.14
C PRO A 291 -36.59 13.66 60.76
N GLU A 292 -36.07 13.77 59.52
CA GLU A 292 -34.94 13.05 59.03
C GLU A 292 -33.57 13.63 59.47
N ASP A 293 -33.50 14.94 59.77
CA ASP A 293 -32.32 15.60 60.36
C ASP A 293 -31.99 15.19 61.78
N VAL A 294 -33.00 14.71 62.47
CA VAL A 294 -32.89 14.28 63.91
C VAL A 294 -32.24 12.88 64.03
N ILE A 295 -32.26 12.12 62.94
CA ILE A 295 -31.66 10.76 62.93
C ILE A 295 -30.14 10.80 62.80
N PHE A 296 -29.57 11.83 62.18
CA PHE A 296 -28.12 11.98 62.03
C PHE A 296 -27.44 12.48 63.32
N ASP A 297 -28.16 13.21 64.20
CA ASP A 297 -27.55 13.75 65.41
C ASP A 297 -27.49 12.72 66.57
N LYS A 298 -28.00 11.50 66.31
CA LYS A 298 -27.96 10.40 67.33
C LYS A 298 -26.98 9.30 67.07
N ALA A 299 -26.10 9.48 66.07
CA ALA A 299 -25.12 8.48 65.66
C ALA A 299 -23.65 8.89 65.92
N GLU A 300 -23.40 9.80 66.87
CA GLU A 300 -22.10 10.03 67.48
C GLU A 300 -21.95 9.20 68.79
#